data_b45ace96f2fe1fbd9f91becb2a3e9dd2
#
_entry.id   b45ace96f2fe1fbd9f91becb2a3e9dd2
#
_cell.length_a   1.000
_cell.length_b   1.000
_cell.length_c   1.000
_cell.angle_alpha   90.00
_cell.angle_beta   90.00
_cell.angle_gamma   90.00
#
_symmetry.space_group_name_H-M   'P 1'
#
loop_
_entity.id
_entity.type
_entity.pdbx_description
1 polymer ?
#
loop_
_entity_poly.entity_id
_entity_poly.type
_entity_poly.pdbx_seq_one_letter_code
_entity_poly.pdbx_strand_id
1 'polypeptide(L)'
;MKESRILTIFQSLTPLQRSLISAFSGFFFYGSWAVFVNWSHGLMAAIKAGVVQGSYSFVLTLCMTLLLEFVFKLSNRVFNQILLINWTTIIVCCTAVFSISWAVNAAAGTPEILRTVILGYIIGGIYIVGYVYGLARSEQF
;
A
#
# COMPACT_ATOMS: atom_id res chain seq x y z
N MET A 1 19.82 24.17 -0.60
CA MET A 1 18.85 25.17 -0.06
C MET A 1 17.38 24.86 -0.41
N LYS A 2 17.05 24.21 -1.53
CA LYS A 2 15.67 23.78 -1.85
C LYS A 2 15.17 22.57 -1.05
N GLU A 3 16.04 21.61 -0.76
CA GLU A 3 15.64 20.38 0.00
C GLU A 3 15.20 20.68 1.44
N SER A 4 15.85 21.64 2.10
CA SER A 4 15.46 22.01 3.46
C SER A 4 14.05 22.62 3.55
N ARG A 5 13.62 23.33 2.50
CA ARG A 5 12.30 23.97 2.47
C ARG A 5 11.14 22.97 2.35
N ILE A 6 11.33 21.93 1.52
CA ILE A 6 10.33 20.87 1.33
C ILE A 6 10.18 20.04 2.62
N LEU A 7 11.29 19.71 3.25
CA LEU A 7 11.28 18.99 4.54
C LEU A 7 10.60 19.82 5.64
N THR A 8 10.87 21.12 5.70
CA THR A 8 10.24 22.02 6.68
C THR A 8 8.73 22.12 6.47
N ILE A 9 8.29 22.23 5.20
CA ILE A 9 6.84 22.26 4.87
C ILE A 9 6.21 20.91 5.26
N PHE A 10 6.84 19.78 4.94
CA PHE A 10 6.31 18.47 5.28
C PHE A 10 6.21 18.23 6.80
N GLN A 11 7.17 18.74 7.56
CA GLN A 11 7.18 18.68 9.03
C GLN A 11 6.11 19.55 9.68
N SER A 12 5.69 20.63 9.03
CA SER A 12 4.62 21.53 9.53
C SER A 12 3.20 20.96 9.33
N LEU A 13 3.04 19.90 8.53
CA LEU A 13 1.74 19.27 8.27
C LEU A 13 1.28 18.42 9.46
N THR A 14 -0.03 18.41 9.69
CA THR A 14 -0.63 17.47 10.65
C THR A 14 -0.50 16.02 10.17
N PRO A 15 -0.53 15.02 11.09
CA PRO A 15 -0.51 13.60 10.69
C PRO A 15 -1.59 13.23 9.67
N LEU A 16 -2.80 13.78 9.82
CA LEU A 16 -3.90 13.56 8.87
C LEU A 16 -3.57 14.13 7.49
N GLN A 17 -3.02 15.35 7.42
CA GLN A 17 -2.63 15.96 6.15
C GLN A 17 -1.55 15.15 5.43
N ARG A 18 -0.55 14.64 6.15
CA ARG A 18 0.48 13.75 5.58
C ARG A 18 -0.13 12.46 5.03
N SER A 19 -1.03 11.83 5.78
CA SER A 19 -1.72 10.61 5.34
C SER A 19 -2.57 10.86 4.10
N LEU A 20 -3.31 11.96 4.04
CA LEU A 20 -4.11 12.33 2.88
C LEU A 20 -3.25 12.61 1.65
N ILE A 21 -2.16 13.36 1.79
CA ILE A 21 -1.22 13.62 0.70
C ILE A 21 -0.65 12.30 0.16
N SER A 22 -0.23 11.40 1.04
CA SER A 22 0.27 10.08 0.65
C SER A 22 -0.81 9.24 -0.06
N ALA A 23 -2.04 9.28 0.44
CA ALA A 23 -3.17 8.55 -0.15
C ALA A 23 -3.54 9.08 -1.55
N PHE A 24 -3.58 10.41 -1.74
CA PHE A 24 -3.80 11.02 -3.05
C PHE A 24 -2.63 10.73 -4.00
N SER A 25 -1.40 10.79 -3.53
CA SER A 25 -0.23 10.40 -4.33
C SER A 25 -0.32 8.96 -4.80
N GLY A 26 -0.73 8.05 -3.92
CA GLY A 26 -1.00 6.65 -4.27
C GLY A 26 -2.12 6.50 -5.29
N PHE A 27 -3.23 7.24 -5.12
CA PHE A 27 -4.34 7.25 -6.08
C PHE A 27 -3.85 7.61 -7.48
N PHE A 28 -3.16 8.72 -7.64
CA PHE A 28 -2.70 9.18 -8.95
C PHE A 28 -1.61 8.30 -9.53
N PHE A 29 -0.66 7.87 -8.72
CA PHE A 29 0.45 7.04 -9.19
C PHE A 29 -0.02 5.67 -9.68
N TYR A 30 -0.72 4.91 -8.85
CA TYR A 30 -1.20 3.58 -9.20
C TYR A 30 -2.38 3.62 -10.16
N GLY A 31 -3.23 4.64 -10.08
CA GLY A 31 -4.31 4.87 -11.04
C GLY A 31 -3.77 5.15 -12.43
N SER A 32 -2.77 6.01 -12.57
CA SER A 32 -2.11 6.31 -13.85
C SER A 32 -1.42 5.07 -14.44
N TRP A 33 -0.76 4.27 -13.61
CA TRP A 33 -0.20 2.99 -14.02
C TRP A 33 -1.27 2.05 -14.57
N ALA A 34 -2.39 1.91 -13.87
CA ALA A 34 -3.51 1.08 -14.31
C ALA A 34 -4.11 1.56 -15.64
N VAL A 35 -4.26 2.87 -15.83
CA VAL A 35 -4.64 3.44 -17.14
C VAL A 35 -3.65 3.03 -18.22
N PHE A 36 -2.37 3.19 -17.97
CA PHE A 36 -1.32 2.89 -18.92
C PHE A 36 -1.32 1.42 -19.37
N VAL A 37 -1.37 0.48 -18.42
CA VAL A 37 -1.33 -0.96 -18.75
C VAL A 37 -2.60 -1.50 -19.39
N ASN A 38 -3.73 -0.82 -19.18
CA ASN A 38 -5.02 -1.21 -19.78
C ASN A 38 -5.39 -0.41 -21.04
N TRP A 39 -4.50 0.48 -21.50
CA TRP A 39 -4.78 1.38 -22.63
C TRP A 39 -5.17 0.67 -23.92
N SER A 40 -4.55 -0.46 -24.23
CA SER A 40 -4.83 -1.26 -25.43
C SER A 40 -6.24 -1.85 -25.50
N HIS A 41 -6.95 -1.92 -24.37
CA HIS A 41 -8.32 -2.42 -24.25
C HIS A 41 -9.40 -1.32 -24.42
N GLY A 42 -8.98 -0.12 -24.82
CA GLY A 42 -9.85 1.02 -25.08
C GLY A 42 -9.93 2.00 -23.90
N LEU A 43 -10.25 3.25 -24.22
CA LEU A 43 -10.23 4.37 -23.28
C LEU A 43 -11.11 4.12 -22.05
N MET A 44 -12.32 3.59 -22.25
CA MET A 44 -13.26 3.37 -21.15
C MET A 44 -12.75 2.30 -20.17
N ALA A 45 -12.17 1.21 -20.68
CA ALA A 45 -11.58 0.15 -19.86
C ALA A 45 -10.37 0.68 -19.09
N ALA A 46 -9.52 1.46 -19.73
CA ALA A 46 -8.34 2.07 -19.12
C ALA A 46 -8.71 3.04 -17.99
N ILE A 47 -9.64 3.96 -18.22
CA ILE A 47 -10.09 4.92 -17.18
C ILE A 47 -10.73 4.17 -16.01
N LYS A 48 -11.60 3.19 -16.28
CA LYS A 48 -12.22 2.37 -15.23
C LYS A 48 -11.17 1.66 -14.37
N ALA A 49 -10.18 1.02 -15.00
CA ALA A 49 -9.08 0.37 -14.29
C ALA A 49 -8.28 1.38 -13.43
N GLY A 50 -8.03 2.57 -13.96
CA GLY A 50 -7.35 3.66 -13.24
C GLY A 50 -8.10 4.13 -12.00
N VAL A 51 -9.41 4.36 -12.12
CA VAL A 51 -10.25 4.77 -11.00
C VAL A 51 -10.33 3.68 -9.93
N VAL A 52 -10.52 2.42 -10.33
CA VAL A 52 -10.57 1.28 -9.42
C VAL A 52 -9.28 1.10 -8.67
N GLN A 53 -8.15 1.02 -9.37
CA GLN A 53 -6.83 0.83 -8.75
C GLN A 53 -6.41 2.04 -7.92
N GLY A 54 -6.68 3.25 -8.39
CA GLY A 54 -6.40 4.48 -7.65
C GLY A 54 -7.20 4.56 -6.35
N SER A 55 -8.51 4.29 -6.39
CA SER A 55 -9.37 4.29 -5.21
C SER A 55 -8.96 3.22 -4.19
N TYR A 56 -8.65 2.01 -4.67
CA TYR A 56 -8.11 0.95 -3.82
C TYR A 56 -6.82 1.40 -3.12
N SER A 57 -5.87 1.95 -3.87
CA SER A 57 -4.58 2.42 -3.35
C SER A 57 -4.75 3.57 -2.36
N PHE A 58 -5.70 4.46 -2.57
CA PHE A 58 -6.05 5.52 -1.63
C PHE A 58 -6.50 4.96 -0.28
N VAL A 59 -7.49 4.08 -0.29
CA VAL A 59 -8.03 3.45 0.93
C VAL A 59 -6.95 2.61 1.62
N LEU A 60 -6.21 1.81 0.86
CA LEU A 60 -5.14 0.98 1.38
C LEU A 60 -4.06 1.83 2.09
N THR A 61 -3.64 2.94 1.48
CA THR A 61 -2.63 3.83 2.07
C THR A 61 -3.09 4.40 3.41
N LEU A 62 -4.37 4.77 3.53
CA LEU A 62 -4.93 5.25 4.81
C LEU A 62 -5.00 4.16 5.89
N CYS A 63 -5.28 2.91 5.49
CA CYS A 63 -5.51 1.80 6.42
C CYS A 63 -4.26 0.96 6.69
N MET A 64 -3.20 1.11 5.89
CA MET A 64 -2.05 0.20 5.90
C MET A 64 -1.34 0.14 7.26
N THR A 65 -1.10 1.28 7.89
CA THR A 65 -0.45 1.34 9.20
C THR A 65 -1.26 0.59 10.25
N LEU A 66 -2.57 0.80 10.28
CA LEU A 66 -3.47 0.12 11.21
C LEU A 66 -3.49 -1.40 10.98
N LEU A 67 -3.51 -1.82 9.72
CA LEU A 67 -3.45 -3.23 9.34
C LEU A 67 -2.16 -3.88 9.84
N LEU A 68 -1.01 -3.25 9.56
CA LEU A 68 0.30 -3.77 9.94
C LEU A 68 0.44 -3.88 11.46
N GLU A 69 0.06 -2.84 12.20
CA GLU A 69 0.11 -2.85 13.66
C GLU A 69 -0.85 -3.90 14.27
N PHE A 70 -2.04 -4.03 13.71
CA PHE A 70 -3.01 -5.03 14.16
C PHE A 70 -2.48 -6.46 13.98
N VAL A 71 -1.98 -6.78 12.77
CA VAL A 71 -1.44 -8.12 12.48
C VAL A 71 -0.18 -8.40 13.30
N PHE A 72 0.70 -7.41 13.46
CA PHE A 72 1.90 -7.53 14.28
C PHE A 72 1.55 -7.84 15.75
N LYS A 73 0.62 -7.09 16.35
CA LYS A 73 0.15 -7.34 17.72
C LYS A 73 -0.49 -8.71 17.88
N LEU A 74 -1.25 -9.16 16.87
CA LEU A 74 -1.85 -10.48 16.87
C LEU A 74 -0.78 -11.59 16.79
N SER A 75 0.21 -11.43 15.92
CA SER A 75 1.35 -12.35 15.79
C SER A 75 2.17 -12.42 17.07
N ASN A 76 2.37 -11.29 17.74
CA ASN A 76 3.08 -11.22 19.02
C ASN A 76 2.35 -11.93 20.19
N ARG A 77 1.03 -12.10 20.08
CA ARG A 77 0.27 -12.90 21.07
C ARG A 77 0.42 -14.40 20.86
N VAL A 78 0.74 -14.84 19.64
CA VAL A 78 0.83 -16.25 19.26
C VAL A 78 2.25 -16.77 19.33
N PHE A 79 3.22 -15.96 18.98
CA PHE A 79 4.63 -16.34 18.88
C PHE A 79 5.50 -15.58 19.89
N ASN A 80 6.49 -16.27 20.46
CA ASN A 80 7.46 -15.69 21.38
C ASN A 80 8.78 -15.28 20.70
N GLN A 81 8.96 -15.66 19.44
CA GLN A 81 10.18 -15.38 18.68
C GLN A 81 9.92 -14.25 17.69
N ILE A 82 10.70 -13.17 17.81
CA ILE A 82 10.56 -11.98 16.96
C ILE A 82 10.68 -12.30 15.46
N LEU A 83 11.48 -13.29 15.10
CA LEU A 83 11.62 -13.73 13.71
C LEU A 83 10.31 -14.28 13.15
N LEU A 84 9.59 -15.10 13.93
CA LEU A 84 8.28 -15.66 13.54
C LEU A 84 7.21 -14.59 13.48
N ILE A 85 7.22 -13.62 14.42
CA ILE A 85 6.30 -12.48 14.45
C ILE A 85 6.46 -11.67 13.17
N ASN A 86 7.70 -11.32 12.82
CA ASN A 86 7.99 -10.52 11.63
C ASN A 86 7.57 -11.23 10.34
N TRP A 87 7.98 -12.48 10.16
CA TRP A 87 7.64 -13.25 8.95
C TRP A 87 6.14 -13.50 8.82
N THR A 88 5.46 -13.83 9.91
CA THR A 88 4.00 -14.03 9.90
C THR A 88 3.29 -12.73 9.52
N THR A 89 3.69 -11.60 10.10
CA THR A 89 3.10 -10.30 9.78
C THR A 89 3.32 -9.94 8.33
N ILE A 90 4.53 -10.08 7.81
CA ILE A 90 4.87 -9.79 6.39
C ILE A 90 4.02 -10.65 5.46
N ILE A 91 4.02 -11.99 5.67
CA ILE A 91 3.31 -12.93 4.79
C ILE A 91 1.80 -12.64 4.82
N VAL A 92 1.20 -12.49 5.99
CA VAL A 92 -0.24 -12.22 6.12
C VAL A 92 -0.62 -10.91 5.45
N CYS A 93 0.11 -9.82 5.71
CA CYS A 93 -0.20 -8.51 5.13
C CYS A 93 0.03 -8.50 3.61
N CYS A 94 1.13 -9.06 3.12
CA CYS A 94 1.39 -9.16 1.68
C CYS A 94 0.32 -9.99 0.97
N THR A 95 -0.07 -11.12 1.54
CA THR A 95 -1.12 -11.99 0.96
C THR A 95 -2.47 -11.28 0.96
N ALA A 96 -2.84 -10.61 2.05
CA ALA A 96 -4.09 -9.86 2.14
C ALA A 96 -4.15 -8.73 1.12
N VAL A 97 -3.10 -7.90 1.04
CA VAL A 97 -3.03 -6.78 0.10
C VAL A 97 -3.11 -7.26 -1.35
N PHE A 98 -2.37 -8.30 -1.70
CA PHE A 98 -2.40 -8.86 -3.05
C PHE A 98 -3.78 -9.44 -3.39
N SER A 99 -4.35 -10.26 -2.50
CA SER A 99 -5.65 -10.92 -2.72
C SER A 99 -6.79 -9.93 -2.85
N ILE A 100 -6.82 -8.90 -2.01
CA ILE A 100 -7.85 -7.86 -2.06
C ILE A 100 -7.68 -7.01 -3.33
N SER A 101 -6.45 -6.63 -3.68
CA SER A 101 -6.19 -5.88 -4.92
C SER A 101 -6.62 -6.68 -6.16
N TRP A 102 -6.31 -7.96 -6.19
CA TRP A 102 -6.74 -8.86 -7.25
C TRP A 102 -8.26 -8.95 -7.33
N ALA A 103 -8.93 -9.21 -6.20
CA ALA A 103 -10.38 -9.36 -6.13
C ALA A 103 -11.12 -8.08 -6.55
N VAL A 104 -10.66 -6.92 -6.13
CA VAL A 104 -11.25 -5.61 -6.50
C VAL A 104 -11.14 -5.38 -8.01
N ASN A 105 -9.98 -5.64 -8.61
CA ASN A 105 -9.77 -5.49 -10.05
C ASN A 105 -10.55 -6.54 -10.86
N ALA A 106 -10.64 -7.78 -10.38
CA ALA A 106 -11.44 -8.83 -11.00
C ALA A 106 -12.94 -8.50 -10.97
N ALA A 107 -13.46 -8.05 -9.83
CA ALA A 107 -14.85 -7.63 -9.71
C ALA A 107 -15.20 -6.43 -10.60
N ALA A 108 -14.24 -5.53 -10.82
CA ALA A 108 -14.40 -4.40 -11.74
C ALA A 108 -14.27 -4.79 -13.22
N GLY A 109 -13.80 -6.00 -13.52
CA GLY A 109 -13.56 -6.46 -14.90
C GLY A 109 -12.34 -5.79 -15.54
N THR A 110 -11.29 -5.51 -14.77
CA THR A 110 -10.02 -4.97 -15.26
C THR A 110 -9.38 -5.98 -16.21
N PRO A 111 -9.04 -5.62 -17.47
CA PRO A 111 -8.51 -6.58 -18.44
C PRO A 111 -7.14 -7.16 -18.05
N GLU A 112 -6.19 -6.31 -17.65
CA GLU A 112 -4.81 -6.67 -17.34
C GLU A 112 -4.57 -6.67 -15.82
N ILE A 113 -5.25 -7.54 -15.07
CA ILE A 113 -5.22 -7.53 -13.60
C ILE A 113 -3.80 -7.66 -13.08
N LEU A 114 -3.05 -8.69 -13.51
CA LEU A 114 -1.69 -8.93 -13.01
C LEU A 114 -0.77 -7.72 -13.23
N ARG A 115 -0.78 -7.17 -14.43
CA ARG A 115 0.03 -5.98 -14.76
C ARG A 115 -0.39 -4.77 -13.96
N THR A 116 -1.70 -4.64 -13.69
CA THR A 116 -2.25 -3.53 -12.90
C THR A 116 -1.79 -3.59 -11.45
N VAL A 117 -1.81 -4.77 -10.83
CA VAL A 117 -1.54 -4.92 -9.39
C VAL A 117 -0.07 -5.12 -9.04
N ILE A 118 0.76 -5.62 -9.97
CA ILE A 118 2.14 -6.03 -9.68
C ILE A 118 3.02 -4.88 -9.17
N LEU A 119 2.87 -3.69 -9.73
CA LEU A 119 3.65 -2.53 -9.30
C LEU A 119 3.34 -2.14 -7.85
N GLY A 120 2.04 -2.09 -7.51
CA GLY A 120 1.59 -1.83 -6.15
C GLY A 120 2.01 -2.91 -5.16
N TYR A 121 2.05 -4.17 -5.61
CA TYR A 121 2.50 -5.29 -4.80
C TYR A 121 4.00 -5.21 -4.48
N ILE A 122 4.84 -4.89 -5.47
CA ILE A 122 6.29 -4.74 -5.27
C ILE A 122 6.60 -3.58 -4.32
N ILE A 123 6.06 -2.39 -4.60
CA ILE A 123 6.31 -1.20 -3.78
C ILE A 123 5.69 -1.35 -2.39
N GLY A 124 4.46 -1.85 -2.31
CA GLY A 124 3.77 -2.14 -1.06
C GLY A 124 4.49 -3.21 -0.23
N GLY A 125 5.04 -4.24 -0.86
CA GLY A 125 5.84 -5.27 -0.21
C GLY A 125 7.11 -4.71 0.44
N ILE A 126 7.83 -3.84 -0.26
CA ILE A 126 9.02 -3.15 0.29
C ILE A 126 8.62 -2.30 1.51
N TYR A 127 7.51 -1.56 1.41
CA TYR A 127 6.99 -0.77 2.52
C TYR A 127 6.61 -1.65 3.73
N ILE A 128 5.89 -2.76 3.51
CA ILE A 128 5.49 -3.70 4.56
C ILE A 128 6.71 -4.23 5.31
N VAL A 129 7.72 -4.71 4.57
CA VAL A 129 8.96 -5.23 5.17
C VAL A 129 9.65 -4.16 6.02
N GLY A 130 9.85 -2.97 5.46
CA GLY A 130 10.50 -1.86 6.19
C GLY A 130 9.75 -1.46 7.45
N TYR A 131 8.42 -1.39 7.39
CA TYR A 131 7.58 -1.01 8.52
C TYR A 131 7.59 -2.06 9.63
N VAL A 132 7.48 -3.35 9.29
CA VAL A 132 7.51 -4.47 10.26
C VAL A 132 8.84 -4.51 11.01
N TYR A 133 9.97 -4.34 10.31
CA TYR A 133 11.28 -4.25 10.98
C TYR A 133 11.40 -3.00 11.86
N GLY A 134 10.75 -1.90 11.51
CA GLY A 134 10.64 -0.71 12.35
C GLY A 134 9.88 -0.98 13.65
N LEU A 135 8.72 -1.65 13.56
CA LEU A 135 7.94 -2.06 14.73
C LEU A 135 8.74 -3.00 15.66
N ALA A 136 9.41 -4.00 15.07
CA ALA A 136 10.21 -4.95 15.82
C ALA A 136 11.33 -4.28 16.63
N ARG A 137 11.95 -3.23 16.08
CA ARG A 137 12.96 -2.45 16.80
C ARG A 137 12.38 -1.62 17.96
N SER A 138 11.19 -1.05 17.77
CA SER A 138 10.55 -0.23 18.81
C SER A 138 10.09 -1.03 20.03
N GLU A 139 9.82 -2.34 19.87
CA GLU A 139 9.45 -3.21 20.98
C GLU A 139 10.66 -3.81 21.76
N GLN A 140 11.88 -3.66 21.24
CA GLN A 140 13.11 -4.13 21.91
C GLN A 140 13.70 -3.11 22.89
N PHE A 141 13.16 -1.91 22.96
CA PHE A 141 13.52 -0.83 23.88
C PHE A 141 12.37 -0.51 24.84
#